data_6e619cc2ba0b90d30494b51770a55a08
#
_entry.id   6e619cc2ba0b90d30494b51770a55a08
#
_cell.length_a   1.000
_cell.length_b   1.000
_cell.length_c   1.000
_cell.angle_alpha   90.00
_cell.angle_beta   90.00
_cell.angle_gamma   90.00
#
_symmetry.space_group_name_H-M   'P 1'
#
loop_
_entity.id
_entity.type
_entity.pdbx_description
1 polymer ?
#
loop_
_entity_poly.entity_id
_entity_poly.type
_entity_poly.pdbx_seq_one_letter_code
_entity_poly.pdbx_strand_id
1 'polypeptide(L)'
;ADFVEEKILPNAEKTMAVLTEQEQTAAHLLLSALIGFLAAEAPMDEQSFPLMMELLNCMEGEKEDGCQDAVDILFEDTVSNTHRHEEYYSNYQRYQLMQVDKTRVILACRIIINDLLGKLYRYDYRFGYNLLLDEENSIEKKLHTPVREEWEDEDYETCNC
;
A
#
# COMPACT_ATOMS: atom_id res chain seq x y z
N ALA A 1 10.31 10.75 -7.82
CA ALA A 1 9.21 10.15 -8.56
C ALA A 1 8.20 9.58 -7.59
N ASP A 2 6.95 9.68 -7.97
CA ASP A 2 5.85 9.24 -7.14
C ASP A 2 5.60 7.75 -7.37
N PHE A 3 5.86 6.95 -6.35
CA PHE A 3 5.72 5.50 -6.44
C PHE A 3 4.29 5.11 -6.86
N VAL A 4 3.30 5.73 -6.24
CA VAL A 4 1.90 5.41 -6.53
C VAL A 4 1.58 5.70 -7.99
N GLU A 5 1.98 6.87 -8.46
CA GLU A 5 1.67 7.28 -9.81
C GLU A 5 2.37 6.40 -10.84
N GLU A 6 3.60 6.03 -10.59
CA GLU A 6 4.36 5.26 -11.56
C GLU A 6 4.09 3.78 -11.51
N LYS A 7 3.81 3.25 -10.34
CA LYS A 7 3.80 1.81 -10.15
C LYS A 7 2.44 1.20 -9.84
N ILE A 8 1.58 1.96 -9.23
CA ILE A 8 0.28 1.44 -8.83
C ILE A 8 -0.82 1.87 -9.79
N LEU A 9 -0.90 3.16 -10.04
CA LEU A 9 -2.01 3.69 -10.83
C LEU A 9 -2.08 3.19 -12.26
N PRO A 10 -0.96 2.91 -12.96
CA PRO A 10 -1.07 2.36 -14.30
C PRO A 10 -1.81 1.03 -14.37
N ASN A 11 -1.83 0.30 -13.26
CA ASN A 11 -2.56 -0.98 -13.19
C ASN A 11 -3.96 -0.82 -12.63
N ALA A 12 -4.37 0.40 -12.34
CA ALA A 12 -5.64 0.67 -11.68
C ALA A 12 -6.58 1.50 -12.53
N GLU A 13 -6.38 1.53 -13.83
CA GLU A 13 -7.15 2.42 -14.70
C GLU A 13 -8.65 2.19 -14.59
N LYS A 14 -9.08 0.93 -14.56
CA LYS A 14 -10.51 0.64 -14.51
C LYS A 14 -11.14 1.13 -13.22
N THR A 15 -10.47 0.91 -12.10
CA THR A 15 -10.99 1.34 -10.82
C THR A 15 -10.98 2.86 -10.71
N MET A 16 -9.90 3.49 -11.17
CA MET A 16 -9.82 4.94 -11.11
C MET A 16 -10.84 5.61 -12.02
N ALA A 17 -11.17 4.97 -13.13
CA ALA A 17 -12.09 5.56 -14.10
C ALA A 17 -13.50 5.75 -13.57
N VAL A 18 -13.92 4.98 -12.55
CA VAL A 18 -15.25 5.14 -11.98
C VAL A 18 -15.30 6.16 -10.86
N LEU A 19 -14.15 6.72 -10.49
CA LEU A 19 -14.07 7.74 -9.45
C LEU A 19 -14.15 9.12 -10.07
N THR A 20 -14.70 10.06 -9.31
CA THR A 20 -14.64 11.46 -9.71
C THR A 20 -13.19 11.92 -9.64
N GLU A 21 -12.91 13.08 -10.25
CA GLU A 21 -11.58 13.62 -10.24
C GLU A 21 -11.08 13.86 -8.82
N GLN A 22 -11.95 14.36 -7.95
CA GLN A 22 -11.58 14.59 -6.55
C GLN A 22 -11.35 13.28 -5.81
N GLU A 23 -12.17 12.27 -6.10
CA GLU A 23 -11.99 10.97 -5.49
C GLU A 23 -10.69 10.32 -5.96
N GLN A 24 -10.31 10.54 -7.20
CA GLN A 24 -9.03 10.04 -7.70
C GLN A 24 -7.87 10.68 -6.96
N THR A 25 -7.94 11.99 -6.73
CA THR A 25 -6.92 12.68 -5.96
C THR A 25 -6.86 12.15 -4.54
N ALA A 26 -8.02 11.94 -3.92
CA ALA A 26 -8.06 11.41 -2.57
C ALA A 26 -7.47 9.99 -2.49
N ALA A 27 -7.77 9.15 -3.47
CA ALA A 27 -7.21 7.81 -3.52
C ALA A 27 -5.70 7.85 -3.65
N HIS A 28 -5.19 8.73 -4.51
CA HIS A 28 -3.76 8.90 -4.69
C HIS A 28 -3.09 9.33 -3.39
N LEU A 29 -3.69 10.31 -2.70
CA LEU A 29 -3.15 10.78 -1.43
C LEU A 29 -3.15 9.68 -0.38
N LEU A 30 -4.23 8.92 -0.31
CA LEU A 30 -4.32 7.85 0.67
C LEU A 30 -3.30 6.76 0.41
N LEU A 31 -3.19 6.30 -0.82
CA LEU A 31 -2.20 5.27 -1.16
C LEU A 31 -0.79 5.76 -0.89
N SER A 32 -0.50 7.01 -1.25
CA SER A 32 0.82 7.59 -1.00
C SER A 32 1.12 7.68 0.48
N ALA A 33 0.11 8.04 1.28
CA ALA A 33 0.30 8.15 2.72
C ALA A 33 0.59 6.78 3.34
N LEU A 34 -0.16 5.76 2.95
CA LEU A 34 0.04 4.42 3.52
C LEU A 34 1.38 3.84 3.13
N ILE A 35 1.75 3.95 1.87
CA ILE A 35 3.04 3.46 1.41
C ILE A 35 4.17 4.21 2.10
N GLY A 36 4.06 5.53 2.17
CA GLY A 36 5.10 6.33 2.81
C GLY A 36 5.24 6.00 4.28
N PHE A 37 4.11 5.79 4.97
CA PHE A 37 4.13 5.41 6.37
C PHE A 37 4.86 4.08 6.56
N LEU A 38 4.48 3.07 5.80
CA LEU A 38 5.10 1.75 5.94
C LEU A 38 6.58 1.80 5.59
N ALA A 39 6.93 2.53 4.54
CA ALA A 39 8.33 2.62 4.12
C ALA A 39 9.20 3.33 5.15
N ALA A 40 8.62 4.28 5.87
CA ALA A 40 9.39 5.06 6.83
C ALA A 40 9.41 4.45 8.23
N GLU A 41 8.31 3.83 8.64
CA GLU A 41 8.13 3.45 10.04
C GLU A 41 8.09 1.94 10.28
N ALA A 42 7.77 1.15 9.28
CA ALA A 42 7.63 -0.29 9.48
C ALA A 42 8.96 -1.00 9.25
N PRO A 43 9.16 -2.15 9.90
CA PRO A 43 10.32 -3.00 9.58
C PRO A 43 10.28 -3.41 8.11
N MET A 44 11.44 -3.74 7.57
CA MET A 44 11.55 -4.02 6.14
C MET A 44 10.64 -5.15 5.68
N ASP A 45 10.47 -6.16 6.50
CA ASP A 45 9.62 -7.30 6.14
C ASP A 45 8.13 -6.96 6.23
N GLU A 46 7.79 -5.83 6.81
CA GLU A 46 6.41 -5.38 6.88
C GLU A 46 6.11 -4.28 5.86
N GLN A 47 7.10 -3.89 5.06
CA GLN A 47 6.89 -2.91 4.00
C GLN A 47 6.31 -3.63 2.79
N SER A 48 5.02 -3.94 2.84
CA SER A 48 4.42 -4.85 1.89
C SER A 48 2.98 -4.46 1.58
N PHE A 49 2.50 -4.95 0.45
CA PHE A 49 1.12 -4.70 0.05
C PHE A 49 0.09 -5.46 0.89
N PRO A 50 0.38 -6.68 1.37
CA PRO A 50 -0.54 -7.31 2.31
C PRO A 50 -0.76 -6.46 3.57
N LEU A 51 0.29 -5.88 4.13
CA LEU A 51 0.12 -5.05 5.31
C LEU A 51 -0.63 -3.76 4.97
N MET A 52 -0.38 -3.22 3.79
CA MET A 52 -1.14 -2.07 3.32
C MET A 52 -2.62 -2.38 3.24
N MET A 53 -2.96 -3.58 2.79
CA MET A 53 -4.34 -4.02 2.73
C MET A 53 -4.96 -4.14 4.12
N GLU A 54 -4.18 -4.60 5.09
CA GLU A 54 -4.65 -4.65 6.47
C GLU A 54 -4.97 -3.26 7.00
N LEU A 55 -4.11 -2.29 6.70
CA LEU A 55 -4.38 -0.93 7.12
C LEU A 55 -5.66 -0.40 6.48
N LEU A 56 -5.84 -0.65 5.19
CA LEU A 56 -7.06 -0.22 4.50
C LEU A 56 -8.29 -0.87 5.11
N ASN A 57 -8.18 -2.12 5.55
CA ASN A 57 -9.30 -2.82 6.16
C ASN A 57 -9.65 -2.27 7.55
N CYS A 58 -8.74 -1.57 8.17
CA CYS A 58 -8.98 -0.95 9.48
C CYS A 58 -9.53 0.47 9.37
N MET A 59 -9.66 0.99 8.17
CA MET A 59 -10.13 2.36 7.96
C MET A 59 -11.64 2.39 7.84
N GLU A 60 -12.22 3.49 8.33
CA GLU A 60 -13.65 3.75 8.22
C GLU A 60 -13.86 4.99 7.38
N GLY A 61 -14.77 4.89 6.43
CA GLY A 61 -15.02 6.01 5.53
C GLY A 61 -15.79 7.12 6.20
N GLU A 62 -16.83 6.76 6.94
CA GLU A 62 -17.66 7.73 7.63
C GLU A 62 -17.50 7.55 9.11
N LYS A 63 -17.17 8.65 9.78
CA LYS A 63 -16.94 8.66 11.21
C LYS A 63 -17.67 9.85 11.79
N GLU A 64 -18.15 9.68 13.02
CA GLU A 64 -18.76 10.80 13.72
C GLU A 64 -17.68 11.81 14.06
N ASP A 65 -18.11 13.05 14.26
CA ASP A 65 -17.17 14.12 14.59
C ASP A 65 -16.38 13.76 15.84
N GLY A 66 -15.07 13.87 15.72
CA GLY A 66 -14.18 13.59 16.83
C GLY A 66 -13.80 12.13 16.98
N CYS A 67 -14.37 11.25 16.18
CA CYS A 67 -14.02 9.84 16.22
C CYS A 67 -12.85 9.55 15.32
N GLN A 68 -12.03 8.60 15.72
CA GLN A 68 -10.86 8.20 14.96
C GLN A 68 -10.87 6.70 14.75
N ASP A 69 -10.47 6.24 13.58
CA ASP A 69 -10.27 4.82 13.36
C ASP A 69 -8.83 4.45 13.75
N ALA A 70 -8.50 3.17 13.62
CA ALA A 70 -7.20 2.68 14.04
C ALA A 70 -6.07 3.34 13.26
N VAL A 71 -6.29 3.65 11.99
CA VAL A 71 -5.25 4.24 11.15
C VAL A 71 -5.02 5.69 11.54
N ASP A 72 -6.08 6.44 11.84
CA ASP A 72 -5.94 7.81 12.34
C ASP A 72 -5.06 7.84 13.58
N ILE A 73 -5.34 6.93 14.51
CA ILE A 73 -4.59 6.87 15.76
C ILE A 73 -3.13 6.50 15.49
N LEU A 74 -2.92 5.55 14.59
CA LEU A 74 -1.57 5.11 14.26
C LEU A 74 -0.71 6.24 13.71
N PHE A 75 -1.28 7.04 12.80
CA PHE A 75 -0.55 8.16 12.21
C PHE A 75 -0.25 9.23 13.26
N GLU A 76 -1.21 9.54 14.11
CA GLU A 76 -1.01 10.56 15.12
C GLU A 76 0.00 10.14 16.17
N ASP A 77 -0.07 8.89 16.61
CA ASP A 77 0.88 8.38 17.58
C ASP A 77 2.30 8.41 17.03
N THR A 78 2.47 8.04 15.78
CA THR A 78 3.79 8.01 15.16
C THR A 78 4.38 9.41 15.08
N VAL A 79 3.58 10.38 14.65
CA VAL A 79 4.06 11.76 14.55
C VAL A 79 4.40 12.32 15.93
N SER A 80 3.56 12.03 16.92
CA SER A 80 3.82 12.51 18.27
C SER A 80 5.11 11.93 18.85
N ASN A 81 5.39 10.68 18.55
CA ASN A 81 6.56 10.01 19.10
C ASN A 81 7.85 10.38 18.38
N THR A 82 7.77 10.63 17.07
CA THR A 82 8.97 10.92 16.28
C THR A 82 9.27 12.39 16.20
N HIS A 83 8.28 13.24 16.44
CA HIS A 83 8.40 14.69 16.31
C HIS A 83 8.89 15.10 14.91
N ARG A 84 8.55 14.33 13.91
CA ARG A 84 8.92 14.60 12.53
C ARG A 84 7.68 14.82 11.69
N HIS A 85 7.81 15.73 10.73
CA HIS A 85 6.74 15.98 9.76
C HIS A 85 7.14 15.33 8.45
N GLU A 86 6.77 14.07 8.31
CA GLU A 86 7.06 13.33 7.10
C GLU A 86 6.02 13.61 6.04
N GLU A 87 6.40 13.42 4.79
CA GLU A 87 5.50 13.67 3.69
C GLU A 87 4.25 12.80 3.76
N TYR A 88 4.40 11.55 4.24
CA TYR A 88 3.24 10.67 4.35
C TYR A 88 2.18 11.23 5.30
N TYR A 89 2.60 11.91 6.35
CA TYR A 89 1.66 12.49 7.29
C TYR A 89 0.92 13.66 6.65
N SER A 90 1.63 14.48 5.90
CA SER A 90 1.00 15.58 5.17
C SER A 90 -0.02 15.05 4.16
N ASN A 91 0.33 13.98 3.47
CA ASN A 91 -0.59 13.37 2.52
C ASN A 91 -1.83 12.83 3.21
N TYR A 92 -1.65 12.23 4.39
CA TYR A 92 -2.78 11.72 5.14
C TYR A 92 -3.70 12.84 5.61
N GLN A 93 -3.13 13.93 6.10
CA GLN A 93 -3.92 15.09 6.52
C GLN A 93 -4.68 15.68 5.36
N ARG A 94 -4.04 15.81 4.20
CA ARG A 94 -4.71 16.33 3.02
C ARG A 94 -5.85 15.43 2.60
N TYR A 95 -5.65 14.13 2.67
CA TYR A 95 -6.71 13.17 2.40
C TYR A 95 -7.89 13.38 3.36
N GLN A 96 -7.60 13.53 4.65
CA GLN A 96 -8.66 13.70 5.65
C GLN A 96 -9.48 14.98 5.42
N LEU A 97 -8.85 16.02 4.90
CA LEU A 97 -9.53 17.29 4.69
C LEU A 97 -10.35 17.33 3.40
N MET A 98 -10.19 16.37 2.53
CA MET A 98 -10.93 16.38 1.28
C MET A 98 -12.41 16.09 1.50
N GLN A 99 -13.26 16.81 0.78
CA GLN A 99 -14.70 16.65 0.85
C GLN A 99 -15.14 15.66 -0.22
N VAL A 100 -14.95 14.39 0.06
CA VAL A 100 -15.28 13.32 -0.87
C VAL A 100 -15.96 12.19 -0.10
N ASP A 101 -16.54 11.26 -0.83
CA ASP A 101 -17.09 10.04 -0.25
C ASP A 101 -15.93 9.13 0.14
N LYS A 102 -15.52 9.20 1.39
CA LYS A 102 -14.36 8.45 1.88
C LYS A 102 -14.56 6.95 1.82
N THR A 103 -15.78 6.50 2.06
CA THR A 103 -16.09 5.07 1.95
C THR A 103 -15.79 4.56 0.56
N ARG A 104 -16.20 5.33 -0.43
CA ARG A 104 -15.97 4.96 -1.82
C ARG A 104 -14.48 4.97 -2.17
N VAL A 105 -13.75 5.98 -1.67
CA VAL A 105 -12.32 6.09 -1.91
C VAL A 105 -11.58 4.92 -1.28
N ILE A 106 -11.90 4.58 -0.04
CA ILE A 106 -11.25 3.47 0.66
C ILE A 106 -11.53 2.15 -0.06
N LEU A 107 -12.79 1.96 -0.48
CA LEU A 107 -13.13 0.75 -1.22
C LEU A 107 -12.34 0.65 -2.52
N ALA A 108 -12.21 1.75 -3.24
CA ALA A 108 -11.43 1.76 -4.47
C ALA A 108 -9.98 1.40 -4.19
N CYS A 109 -9.40 1.94 -3.14
CA CYS A 109 -8.02 1.62 -2.77
C CYS A 109 -7.87 0.14 -2.43
N ARG A 110 -8.86 -0.45 -1.73
CA ARG A 110 -8.83 -1.88 -1.43
C ARG A 110 -8.85 -2.70 -2.71
N ILE A 111 -9.68 -2.31 -3.66
CA ILE A 111 -9.77 -3.03 -4.93
C ILE A 111 -8.44 -2.94 -5.68
N ILE A 112 -7.85 -1.76 -5.72
CA ILE A 112 -6.58 -1.54 -6.40
C ILE A 112 -5.49 -2.43 -5.82
N ILE A 113 -5.35 -2.43 -4.51
CA ILE A 113 -4.30 -3.22 -3.87
C ILE A 113 -4.59 -4.71 -4.01
N ASN A 114 -5.84 -5.11 -3.88
CA ASN A 114 -6.20 -6.51 -4.04
C ASN A 114 -5.88 -7.00 -5.45
N ASP A 115 -6.13 -6.17 -6.45
CA ASP A 115 -5.82 -6.54 -7.83
C ASP A 115 -4.31 -6.70 -8.02
N LEU A 116 -3.53 -5.82 -7.40
CA LEU A 116 -2.08 -5.94 -7.46
C LEU A 116 -1.60 -7.23 -6.82
N LEU A 117 -2.17 -7.57 -5.67
CA LEU A 117 -1.78 -8.80 -4.99
C LEU A 117 -2.02 -10.02 -5.85
N GLY A 118 -3.06 -9.99 -6.67
CA GLY A 118 -3.35 -11.09 -7.57
C GLY A 118 -2.37 -11.23 -8.72
N LYS A 119 -1.57 -10.21 -8.97
CA LYS A 119 -0.62 -10.20 -10.09
C LYS A 119 0.81 -10.47 -9.65
N LEU A 120 1.06 -10.57 -8.37
CA LEU A 120 2.42 -10.69 -7.86
C LEU A 120 2.70 -12.10 -7.38
N TYR A 121 3.96 -12.49 -7.46
CA TYR A 121 4.42 -13.68 -6.78
C TYR A 121 4.47 -13.35 -5.29
N ARG A 122 4.20 -14.33 -4.46
CA ARG A 122 4.04 -14.08 -3.03
C ARG A 122 5.25 -13.47 -2.34
N TYR A 123 6.44 -13.72 -2.82
CA TYR A 123 7.63 -13.12 -2.20
C TYR A 123 8.02 -11.79 -2.82
N ASP A 124 7.20 -11.29 -3.73
CA ASP A 124 7.42 -10.01 -4.36
C ASP A 124 6.43 -8.96 -3.88
N TYR A 125 5.72 -9.26 -2.81
CA TYR A 125 4.70 -8.33 -2.32
C TYR A 125 5.29 -7.12 -1.61
N ARG A 126 6.57 -7.15 -1.31
CA ARG A 126 7.21 -6.03 -0.61
C ARG A 126 7.50 -4.89 -1.58
N PHE A 127 7.45 -3.68 -1.04
CA PHE A 127 7.62 -2.48 -1.85
C PHE A 127 8.99 -2.39 -2.51
N GLY A 128 10.00 -2.97 -1.88
CA GLY A 128 11.37 -2.87 -2.38
C GLY A 128 11.63 -3.63 -3.65
N TYR A 129 10.73 -4.51 -4.05
CA TYR A 129 10.89 -5.22 -5.30
C TYR A 129 10.26 -4.46 -6.42
N ASN A 130 10.95 -4.36 -7.54
CA ASN A 130 10.48 -3.60 -8.68
C ASN A 130 9.56 -4.39 -9.59
N LEU A 131 9.06 -5.51 -9.13
CA LEU A 131 8.24 -6.37 -9.99
C LEU A 131 6.93 -5.72 -10.37
N LEU A 132 6.45 -4.84 -9.51
CA LEU A 132 5.23 -4.11 -9.79
C LEU A 132 5.36 -3.18 -10.96
N LEU A 133 6.58 -2.79 -11.26
CA LEU A 133 6.83 -1.68 -12.13
C LEU A 133 7.18 -2.13 -13.50
N ASP A 134 7.75 -3.29 -13.53
CA ASP A 134 8.20 -3.88 -14.75
C ASP A 134 7.69 -5.30 -14.72
N GLU A 135 6.40 -5.40 -14.86
CA GLU A 135 5.70 -6.67 -14.74
C GLU A 135 6.29 -7.73 -15.65
N GLU A 136 6.55 -7.33 -16.87
CA GLU A 136 7.05 -8.27 -17.86
C GLU A 136 8.38 -8.85 -17.46
N ASN A 137 9.32 -7.99 -17.13
CA ASN A 137 10.63 -8.45 -16.71
C ASN A 137 10.57 -9.26 -15.44
N SER A 138 9.70 -8.87 -14.53
CA SER A 138 9.56 -9.55 -13.26
C SER A 138 9.08 -10.97 -13.46
N ILE A 139 8.06 -11.13 -14.27
CA ILE A 139 7.49 -12.45 -14.52
C ILE A 139 8.49 -13.35 -15.21
N GLU A 140 9.16 -12.82 -16.22
CA GLU A 140 10.16 -13.60 -16.92
C GLU A 140 11.28 -14.05 -16.00
N LYS A 141 11.75 -13.13 -15.18
CA LYS A 141 12.80 -13.48 -14.24
C LYS A 141 12.38 -14.59 -13.30
N LYS A 142 11.16 -14.51 -12.78
CA LYS A 142 10.67 -15.52 -11.87
C LYS A 142 10.56 -16.87 -12.54
N LEU A 143 10.12 -16.88 -13.77
CA LEU A 143 9.96 -18.14 -14.51
C LEU A 143 11.27 -18.78 -14.85
N HIS A 144 12.31 -17.98 -15.06
CA HIS A 144 13.59 -18.50 -15.51
C HIS A 144 14.63 -18.61 -14.41
N THR A 145 14.28 -18.30 -13.19
CA THR A 145 15.21 -18.30 -12.09
C THR A 145 14.99 -19.53 -11.21
N PRO A 146 15.92 -20.47 -11.19
CA PRO A 146 15.77 -21.64 -10.33
C PRO A 146 16.13 -21.36 -8.87
N VAL A 147 16.65 -20.19 -8.61
CA VAL A 147 17.13 -19.86 -7.28
C VAL A 147 16.10 -20.09 -6.21
N ARG A 148 14.87 -19.72 -6.48
CA ARG A 148 13.84 -19.82 -5.46
C ARG A 148 13.59 -21.27 -5.04
N GLU A 149 13.85 -22.18 -5.91
CA GLU A 149 13.66 -23.57 -5.56
C GLU A 149 14.66 -24.01 -4.53
N GLU A 150 15.88 -23.56 -4.69
CA GLU A 150 16.94 -23.96 -3.81
C GLU A 150 16.79 -23.36 -2.42
N TRP A 151 16.61 -22.05 -2.34
CA TRP A 151 16.55 -21.47 -1.02
C TRP A 151 15.23 -21.79 -0.33
N GLU A 152 14.20 -22.06 -1.07
CA GLU A 152 12.96 -22.48 -0.46
C GLU A 152 13.15 -23.79 0.29
N ASP A 153 13.74 -24.73 -0.38
CA ASP A 153 13.93 -26.03 0.23
C ASP A 153 14.77 -25.95 1.48
N GLU A 154 15.85 -25.24 1.39
CA GLU A 154 16.77 -25.15 2.51
C GLU A 154 16.19 -24.36 3.67
N ASP A 155 15.59 -23.25 3.37
CA ASP A 155 15.05 -22.40 4.41
C ASP A 155 13.95 -23.09 5.17
N TYR A 156 13.07 -23.75 4.47
CA TYR A 156 11.96 -24.44 5.09
C TYR A 156 12.42 -25.55 5.98
N GLU A 157 13.37 -26.30 5.50
CA GLU A 157 13.89 -27.40 6.28
C GLU A 157 14.51 -26.90 7.57
N THR A 158 15.24 -25.82 7.46
CA THR A 158 15.86 -25.24 8.62
C THR A 158 14.83 -24.78 9.62
N CYS A 159 13.80 -24.17 9.14
CA CYS A 159 12.75 -23.66 10.00
C CYS A 159 11.99 -24.74 10.71
N ASN A 160 11.95 -25.91 10.15
CA ASN A 160 11.21 -27.02 10.71
C ASN A 160 11.91 -27.66 11.89
N CYS A 161 13.13 -27.36 12.08
CA CYS A 161 13.90 -27.97 13.16
C CYS A 161 13.54 -27.43 14.52
#